data_0fa93e3379868af317766c15101f883d
#
_entry.id   0fa93e3379868af317766c15101f883d
#
_cell.length_a   1.000
_cell.length_b   1.000
_cell.length_c   1.000
_cell.angle_alpha   90.00
_cell.angle_beta   90.00
_cell.angle_gamma   90.00
#
_symmetry.space_group_name_H-M   'P 1'
#
loop_
_entity.id
_entity.type
_entity.pdbx_description
1 polymer ?
#
loop_
_entity_poly.entity_id
_entity_poly.type
_entity_poly.pdbx_seq_one_letter_code
_entity_poly.pdbx_strand_id
1 'polypeptide(L)'
;MNLLQMDMNLLKVLYVLLETSSTGKTAQKLALSPSAVSHALMRLRDALNDPLFRREGNRQIATPYAQALRDKLAPVFVSLNEELFGDKENGSRCFRVVLPPALNALLTPVLAEKGHLHQAVIECLPFARRPWRDELLDSSVDLVLAIGDHQKQVSALHYERVGTTRLIAVYGAPLRSRLENATALNFADLQHYQHIYCLPWTKENNELDRQQARAGFERPLAFVCHDYSQLAPAVQSAPLMAIVPRPWYENLSDKRGLFVLPLAGELAEGAIFMQYRASTVEWKRRLIDAIRRKLKTYYR
;
A
#
# COMPACT_ATOMS: atom_id res chain seq x y z
N MET A 1 -21.34 5.63 -32.21
CA MET A 1 -20.02 5.13 -32.71
C MET A 1 -19.65 3.88 -31.88
N ASN A 2 -19.21 2.80 -32.54
CA ASN A 2 -18.84 1.56 -31.87
C ASN A 2 -17.29 1.53 -31.73
N LEU A 3 -16.76 0.89 -30.69
CA LEU A 3 -15.32 0.74 -30.46
C LEU A 3 -14.59 0.15 -31.67
N LEU A 4 -15.21 -0.79 -32.39
CA LEU A 4 -14.65 -1.41 -33.60
C LEU A 4 -14.52 -0.45 -34.82
N GLN A 5 -15.22 0.68 -34.77
CA GLN A 5 -15.16 1.73 -35.78
C GLN A 5 -14.24 2.87 -35.39
N MET A 6 -13.72 2.85 -34.18
CA MET A 6 -12.81 3.85 -33.66
C MET A 6 -11.36 3.49 -34.03
N ASP A 7 -10.62 4.49 -34.46
CA ASP A 7 -9.18 4.34 -34.65
C ASP A 7 -8.48 4.07 -33.29
N MET A 8 -7.95 2.86 -33.11
CA MET A 8 -7.31 2.43 -31.87
C MET A 8 -6.09 3.29 -31.49
N ASN A 9 -5.45 3.97 -32.47
CA ASN A 9 -4.38 4.91 -32.15
C ASN A 9 -4.89 6.12 -31.34
N LEU A 10 -6.15 6.51 -31.51
CA LEU A 10 -6.75 7.58 -30.70
C LEU A 10 -6.86 7.18 -29.23
N LEU A 11 -7.20 5.91 -28.94
CA LEU A 11 -7.24 5.43 -27.53
C LEU A 11 -5.85 5.45 -26.90
N LYS A 12 -4.81 5.05 -27.64
CA LYS A 12 -3.43 5.13 -27.17
C LYS A 12 -3.02 6.56 -26.84
N VAL A 13 -3.33 7.51 -27.74
CA VAL A 13 -3.06 8.94 -27.50
C VAL A 13 -3.85 9.44 -26.29
N LEU A 14 -5.13 9.10 -26.18
CA LEU A 14 -5.99 9.48 -25.07
C LEU A 14 -5.42 8.97 -23.74
N TYR A 15 -5.07 7.69 -23.68
CA TYR A 15 -4.50 7.09 -22.47
C TYR A 15 -3.27 7.83 -22.00
N VAL A 16 -2.26 8.04 -22.86
CA VAL A 16 -1.03 8.74 -22.50
C VAL A 16 -1.27 10.21 -22.19
N LEU A 17 -2.23 10.85 -22.88
CA LEU A 17 -2.57 12.26 -22.61
C LEU A 17 -3.25 12.43 -21.23
N LEU A 18 -4.10 11.48 -20.83
CA LEU A 18 -4.71 11.43 -19.50
C LEU A 18 -3.67 11.22 -18.38
N GLU A 19 -2.58 10.51 -18.66
CA GLU A 19 -1.46 10.35 -17.72
C GLU A 19 -0.60 11.62 -17.61
N THR A 20 -0.22 12.20 -18.75
CA THR A 20 0.78 13.28 -18.80
C THR A 20 0.19 14.66 -18.64
N SER A 21 -1.12 14.84 -18.92
CA SER A 21 -1.83 16.13 -19.01
C SER A 21 -1.08 17.18 -19.89
N SER A 22 -0.31 16.69 -20.89
CA SER A 22 0.56 17.53 -21.74
C SER A 22 0.72 16.95 -23.12
N THR A 23 0.33 17.73 -24.15
CA THR A 23 0.51 17.32 -25.55
C THR A 23 1.99 17.10 -25.93
N GLY A 24 2.90 17.93 -25.42
CA GLY A 24 4.33 17.79 -25.64
C GLY A 24 4.92 16.52 -25.04
N LYS A 25 4.61 16.23 -23.76
CA LYS A 25 5.06 14.98 -23.09
C LYS A 25 4.45 13.74 -23.73
N THR A 26 3.18 13.82 -24.14
CA THR A 26 2.50 12.74 -24.87
C THR A 26 3.18 12.47 -26.21
N ALA A 27 3.49 13.52 -26.97
CA ALA A 27 4.19 13.41 -28.22
C ALA A 27 5.55 12.74 -28.08
N GLN A 28 6.32 13.14 -27.07
CA GLN A 28 7.61 12.53 -26.74
C GLN A 28 7.47 11.04 -26.38
N LYS A 29 6.52 10.71 -25.46
CA LYS A 29 6.28 9.32 -24.98
C LYS A 29 5.82 8.38 -26.11
N LEU A 30 5.08 8.91 -27.11
CA LEU A 30 4.55 8.13 -28.21
C LEU A 30 5.37 8.21 -29.50
N ALA A 31 6.50 8.93 -29.51
CA ALA A 31 7.29 9.22 -30.71
C ALA A 31 6.46 9.86 -31.84
N LEU A 32 5.57 10.80 -31.48
CA LEU A 32 4.71 11.55 -32.39
C LEU A 32 5.10 13.03 -32.41
N SER A 33 4.62 13.78 -33.40
CA SER A 33 4.72 15.25 -33.36
C SER A 33 3.65 15.85 -32.45
N PRO A 34 3.90 17.00 -31.81
CA PRO A 34 2.87 17.71 -31.03
C PRO A 34 1.61 18.05 -31.85
N SER A 35 1.74 18.32 -33.13
CA SER A 35 0.61 18.54 -34.04
C SER A 35 -0.22 17.28 -34.24
N ALA A 36 0.42 16.11 -34.38
CA ALA A 36 -0.30 14.83 -34.49
C ALA A 36 -1.12 14.51 -33.21
N VAL A 37 -0.55 14.79 -32.03
CA VAL A 37 -1.28 14.63 -30.76
C VAL A 37 -2.46 15.63 -30.68
N SER A 38 -2.27 16.87 -31.13
CA SER A 38 -3.34 17.88 -31.16
C SER A 38 -4.48 17.50 -32.11
N HIS A 39 -4.16 16.97 -33.28
CA HIS A 39 -5.15 16.43 -34.23
C HIS A 39 -5.90 15.22 -33.65
N ALA A 40 -5.19 14.29 -33.02
CA ALA A 40 -5.81 13.15 -32.32
C ALA A 40 -6.77 13.62 -31.22
N LEU A 41 -6.37 14.62 -30.42
CA LEU A 41 -7.23 15.19 -29.37
C LEU A 41 -8.48 15.85 -29.95
N MET A 42 -8.39 16.53 -31.07
CA MET A 42 -9.56 17.12 -31.76
C MET A 42 -10.54 16.00 -32.20
N ARG A 43 -10.05 14.96 -32.87
CA ARG A 43 -10.88 13.80 -33.26
C ARG A 43 -11.51 13.09 -32.06
N LEU A 44 -10.80 13.01 -30.94
CA LEU A 44 -11.32 12.43 -29.69
C LEU A 44 -12.45 13.26 -29.11
N ARG A 45 -12.33 14.60 -29.12
CA ARG A 45 -13.38 15.52 -28.66
C ARG A 45 -14.66 15.34 -29.45
N ASP A 46 -14.55 15.27 -30.78
CA ASP A 46 -15.68 15.04 -31.66
C ASP A 46 -16.32 13.67 -31.43
N ALA A 47 -15.49 12.64 -31.27
CA ALA A 47 -15.93 11.26 -31.08
C ALA A 47 -16.62 11.02 -29.73
N LEU A 48 -16.16 11.69 -28.67
CA LEU A 48 -16.64 11.51 -27.29
C LEU A 48 -17.58 12.61 -26.83
N ASN A 49 -17.78 13.64 -27.66
CA ASN A 49 -18.60 14.81 -27.38
C ASN A 49 -18.24 15.48 -26.02
N ASP A 50 -16.95 15.53 -25.70
CA ASP A 50 -16.39 16.14 -24.47
C ASP A 50 -15.07 16.85 -24.79
N PRO A 51 -14.84 18.05 -24.23
CA PRO A 51 -13.56 18.78 -24.46
C PRO A 51 -12.33 18.05 -23.92
N LEU A 52 -12.47 17.04 -23.07
CA LEU A 52 -11.48 16.20 -22.41
C LEU A 52 -10.48 16.95 -21.54
N PHE A 53 -10.00 18.11 -22.00
CA PHE A 53 -9.09 18.98 -21.26
C PHE A 53 -9.51 20.44 -21.43
N ARG A 54 -9.47 21.16 -20.33
CA ARG A 54 -9.60 22.64 -20.29
C ARG A 54 -8.25 23.27 -20.01
N ARG A 55 -8.01 24.43 -20.55
CA ARG A 55 -6.78 25.18 -20.31
C ARG A 55 -6.99 26.13 -19.12
N GLU A 56 -6.18 26.00 -18.10
CA GLU A 56 -6.10 26.95 -16.99
C GLU A 56 -4.66 27.49 -16.93
N GLY A 57 -4.48 28.73 -17.39
CA GLY A 57 -3.16 29.32 -17.56
C GLY A 57 -2.30 28.47 -18.53
N ASN A 58 -1.19 27.96 -18.03
CA ASN A 58 -0.25 27.14 -18.82
C ASN A 58 -0.44 25.62 -18.65
N ARG A 59 -1.52 25.18 -17.94
CA ARG A 59 -1.79 23.77 -17.65
C ARG A 59 -3.05 23.29 -18.37
N GLN A 60 -3.03 22.03 -18.75
CA GLN A 60 -4.23 21.32 -19.21
C GLN A 60 -4.81 20.54 -18.03
N ILE A 61 -6.08 20.82 -17.72
CA ILE A 61 -6.83 20.14 -16.65
C ILE A 61 -7.87 19.25 -17.29
N ALA A 62 -7.86 17.98 -16.91
CA ALA A 62 -8.84 17.00 -17.41
C ALA A 62 -10.25 17.33 -16.92
N THR A 63 -11.25 17.18 -17.79
CA THR A 63 -12.66 17.29 -17.41
C THR A 63 -13.05 16.14 -16.44
N PRO A 64 -14.15 16.27 -15.66
CA PRO A 64 -14.65 15.16 -14.85
C PRO A 64 -14.93 13.89 -15.66
N TYR A 65 -15.40 14.04 -16.89
CA TYR A 65 -15.59 12.92 -17.82
C TYR A 65 -14.26 12.25 -18.19
N ALA A 66 -13.25 13.04 -18.55
CA ALA A 66 -11.91 12.54 -18.87
C ALA A 66 -11.24 11.84 -17.68
N GLN A 67 -11.42 12.35 -16.46
CA GLN A 67 -10.93 11.71 -15.23
C GLN A 67 -11.61 10.35 -15.01
N ALA A 68 -12.95 10.30 -15.12
CA ALA A 68 -13.70 9.04 -15.00
C ALA A 68 -13.31 8.03 -16.10
N LEU A 69 -13.02 8.54 -17.30
CA LEU A 69 -12.58 7.71 -18.42
C LEU A 69 -11.16 7.16 -18.20
N ARG A 70 -10.24 7.95 -17.62
CA ARG A 70 -8.91 7.50 -17.21
C ARG A 70 -9.00 6.28 -16.29
N ASP A 71 -9.82 6.37 -15.24
CA ASP A 71 -9.99 5.30 -14.25
C ASP A 71 -10.52 3.99 -14.88
N LYS A 72 -11.23 4.10 -16.00
CA LYS A 72 -11.75 2.95 -16.76
C LYS A 72 -10.77 2.42 -17.81
N LEU A 73 -10.02 3.29 -18.49
CA LEU A 73 -9.10 2.90 -19.57
C LEU A 73 -7.78 2.34 -19.05
N ALA A 74 -7.23 2.91 -17.96
CA ALA A 74 -5.97 2.46 -17.41
C ALA A 74 -5.94 0.93 -17.14
N PRO A 75 -6.96 0.33 -16.49
CA PRO A 75 -6.99 -1.12 -16.30
C PRO A 75 -6.98 -1.92 -17.61
N VAL A 76 -7.65 -1.43 -18.64
CA VAL A 76 -7.73 -2.11 -19.93
C VAL A 76 -6.38 -2.13 -20.64
N PHE A 77 -5.69 -0.98 -20.69
CA PHE A 77 -4.37 -0.91 -21.34
C PHE A 77 -3.34 -1.75 -20.60
N VAL A 78 -3.37 -1.74 -19.27
CA VAL A 78 -2.44 -2.56 -18.49
C VAL A 78 -2.73 -4.04 -18.68
N SER A 79 -4.03 -4.44 -18.67
CA SER A 79 -4.41 -5.83 -18.93
C SER A 79 -3.96 -6.29 -20.32
N LEU A 80 -4.14 -5.47 -21.35
CA LEU A 80 -3.63 -5.76 -22.69
C LEU A 80 -2.12 -5.87 -22.72
N ASN A 81 -1.40 -4.98 -22.03
CA ASN A 81 0.05 -5.03 -21.96
C ASN A 81 0.53 -6.31 -21.24
N GLU A 82 -0.12 -6.69 -20.13
CA GLU A 82 0.18 -7.94 -19.43
C GLU A 82 -0.06 -9.17 -20.31
N GLU A 83 -1.16 -9.22 -21.07
CA GLU A 83 -1.47 -10.36 -21.96
C GLU A 83 -0.55 -10.43 -23.17
N LEU A 84 -0.20 -9.28 -23.77
CA LEU A 84 0.59 -9.26 -25.00
C LEU A 84 2.10 -9.34 -24.74
N PHE A 85 2.56 -8.76 -23.62
CA PHE A 85 3.99 -8.55 -23.36
C PHE A 85 4.43 -8.97 -21.96
N GLY A 86 3.52 -9.24 -21.02
CA GLY A 86 3.80 -9.45 -19.60
C GLY A 86 4.81 -10.53 -19.24
N ASP A 87 5.02 -11.50 -20.11
CA ASP A 87 6.07 -12.53 -19.97
C ASP A 87 7.31 -12.28 -20.87
N LYS A 88 7.34 -11.18 -21.65
CA LYS A 88 8.34 -11.00 -22.71
C LYS A 88 9.35 -9.87 -22.46
N GLU A 89 9.04 -8.86 -21.66
CA GLU A 89 9.89 -7.66 -21.56
C GLU A 89 11.21 -7.84 -20.80
N ASN A 90 11.40 -8.94 -20.00
CA ASN A 90 12.71 -9.24 -19.39
C ASN A 90 12.93 -10.72 -19.04
N GLY A 91 12.15 -11.65 -19.58
CA GLY A 91 12.34 -13.09 -19.30
C GLY A 91 12.09 -13.52 -17.84
N SER A 92 11.71 -12.60 -16.96
CA SER A 92 11.53 -12.86 -15.55
C SER A 92 10.14 -12.36 -15.10
N ARG A 93 9.31 -13.28 -14.63
CA ARG A 93 8.05 -12.96 -13.96
C ARG A 93 8.33 -12.14 -12.70
N CYS A 94 7.63 -11.04 -12.51
CA CYS A 94 7.79 -10.19 -11.33
C CYS A 94 6.45 -9.93 -10.64
N PHE A 95 6.44 -9.99 -9.30
CA PHE A 95 5.31 -9.61 -8.46
C PHE A 95 5.76 -8.58 -7.42
N ARG A 96 5.22 -7.38 -7.51
CA ARG A 96 5.56 -6.26 -6.63
C ARG A 96 4.51 -6.11 -5.54
N VAL A 97 4.96 -6.19 -4.29
CA VAL A 97 4.07 -6.14 -3.13
C VAL A 97 4.55 -5.12 -2.10
N VAL A 98 3.62 -4.35 -1.57
CA VAL A 98 3.84 -3.44 -0.44
C VAL A 98 3.22 -4.04 0.80
N LEU A 99 4.04 -4.27 1.82
CA LEU A 99 3.62 -4.89 3.09
C LEU A 99 3.92 -3.96 4.27
N PRO A 100 2.98 -3.79 5.22
CA PRO A 100 3.33 -3.24 6.52
C PRO A 100 4.42 -4.09 7.18
N PRO A 101 5.47 -3.50 7.76
CA PRO A 101 6.59 -4.25 8.34
C PRO A 101 6.15 -5.33 9.35
N ALA A 102 5.06 -5.08 10.08
CA ALA A 102 4.50 -6.03 11.03
C ALA A 102 4.00 -7.35 10.41
N LEU A 103 3.75 -7.39 9.09
CA LEU A 103 3.29 -8.57 8.37
C LEU A 103 4.42 -9.30 7.62
N ASN A 104 5.63 -8.75 7.59
CA ASN A 104 6.74 -9.32 6.81
C ASN A 104 7.04 -10.76 7.25
N ALA A 105 7.25 -11.00 8.55
CA ALA A 105 7.57 -12.34 9.06
C ALA A 105 6.45 -13.36 8.79
N LEU A 106 5.19 -12.93 8.83
CA LEU A 106 4.03 -13.78 8.54
C LEU A 106 3.93 -14.18 7.06
N LEU A 107 4.23 -13.24 6.14
CA LEU A 107 3.96 -13.40 4.71
C LEU A 107 5.19 -13.77 3.88
N THR A 108 6.40 -13.44 4.33
CA THR A 108 7.63 -13.79 3.60
C THR A 108 7.73 -15.29 3.24
N PRO A 109 7.40 -16.23 4.12
CA PRO A 109 7.45 -17.66 3.75
C PRO A 109 6.49 -18.00 2.61
N VAL A 110 5.27 -17.44 2.61
CA VAL A 110 4.29 -17.66 1.53
C VAL A 110 4.77 -17.06 0.22
N LEU A 111 5.30 -15.84 0.29
CA LEU A 111 5.82 -15.13 -0.90
C LEU A 111 7.01 -15.87 -1.51
N ALA A 112 7.95 -16.33 -0.69
CA ALA A 112 9.13 -17.08 -1.13
C ALA A 112 8.74 -18.41 -1.78
N GLU A 113 7.86 -19.20 -1.13
CA GLU A 113 7.36 -20.46 -1.67
C GLU A 113 6.66 -20.27 -3.01
N LYS A 114 5.74 -19.29 -3.11
CA LYS A 114 4.99 -19.06 -4.33
C LYS A 114 5.82 -18.38 -5.42
N GLY A 115 6.76 -17.53 -5.06
CA GLY A 115 7.75 -16.97 -6.00
C GLY A 115 8.56 -18.07 -6.66
N HIS A 116 9.10 -19.01 -5.88
CA HIS A 116 9.84 -20.17 -6.39
C HIS A 116 8.96 -21.06 -7.28
N LEU A 117 7.76 -21.41 -6.82
CA LEU A 117 6.82 -22.27 -7.57
C LEU A 117 6.47 -21.69 -8.94
N HIS A 118 6.34 -20.37 -9.05
CA HIS A 118 5.99 -19.69 -10.29
C HIS A 118 7.21 -19.19 -11.09
N GLN A 119 8.42 -19.47 -10.62
CA GLN A 119 9.66 -18.93 -11.19
C GLN A 119 9.60 -17.42 -11.34
N ALA A 120 9.09 -16.74 -10.32
CA ALA A 120 8.84 -15.32 -10.30
C ALA A 120 9.73 -14.61 -9.27
N VAL A 121 10.22 -13.44 -9.60
CA VAL A 121 10.84 -12.52 -8.66
C VAL A 121 9.74 -11.88 -7.82
N ILE A 122 9.85 -12.00 -6.49
CA ILE A 122 8.99 -11.26 -5.56
C ILE A 122 9.74 -10.02 -5.09
N GLU A 123 9.21 -8.87 -5.43
CA GLU A 123 9.79 -7.58 -5.09
C GLU A 123 8.97 -6.94 -3.95
N CYS A 124 9.50 -7.00 -2.73
CA CYS A 124 8.89 -6.34 -1.57
C CYS A 124 9.31 -4.87 -1.57
N LEU A 125 8.37 -3.98 -1.87
CA LEU A 125 8.61 -2.55 -1.90
C LEU A 125 8.53 -1.94 -0.49
N PRO A 126 9.29 -0.86 -0.22
CA PRO A 126 9.25 -0.18 1.07
C PRO A 126 7.83 0.31 1.38
N PHE A 127 7.35 -0.04 2.57
CA PHE A 127 6.07 0.48 3.05
C PHE A 127 6.19 1.98 3.31
N ALA A 128 5.25 2.76 2.78
CA ALA A 128 5.09 4.17 3.07
C ALA A 128 3.62 4.49 3.31
N ARG A 129 3.34 5.40 4.25
CA ARG A 129 1.97 5.86 4.54
C ARG A 129 1.51 6.87 3.49
N ARG A 130 1.19 6.37 2.31
CA ARG A 130 0.68 7.14 1.18
C ARG A 130 -0.35 6.33 0.40
N PRO A 131 -1.24 6.98 -0.35
CA PRO A 131 -2.09 6.25 -1.28
C PRO A 131 -1.23 5.60 -2.38
N TRP A 132 -1.45 4.31 -2.62
CA TRP A 132 -0.79 3.51 -3.66
C TRP A 132 -1.67 3.34 -4.90
N ARG A 133 -2.59 4.29 -5.07
CA ARG A 133 -3.62 4.21 -6.10
C ARG A 133 -3.04 4.15 -7.51
N ASP A 134 -2.18 5.08 -7.83
CA ASP A 134 -1.67 5.24 -9.19
C ASP A 134 -0.76 4.06 -9.56
N GLU A 135 0.07 3.60 -8.63
CA GLU A 135 0.94 2.44 -8.82
C GLU A 135 0.16 1.11 -8.94
N LEU A 136 -1.00 0.99 -8.29
CA LEU A 136 -1.91 -0.15 -8.49
C LEU A 136 -2.64 -0.06 -9.82
N LEU A 137 -3.02 1.14 -10.25
CA LEU A 137 -3.74 1.34 -11.51
C LEU A 137 -2.85 1.13 -12.74
N ASP A 138 -1.58 1.52 -12.68
CA ASP A 138 -0.60 1.33 -13.77
C ASP A 138 0.17 0.01 -13.66
N SER A 139 -0.15 -0.82 -12.64
CA SER A 139 0.49 -2.12 -12.37
C SER A 139 1.99 -2.06 -12.09
N SER A 140 2.52 -0.92 -11.68
CA SER A 140 3.86 -0.85 -11.09
C SER A 140 3.91 -1.48 -9.69
N VAL A 141 2.74 -1.70 -9.07
CA VAL A 141 2.53 -2.48 -7.86
C VAL A 141 1.36 -3.45 -8.08
N ASP A 142 1.52 -4.71 -7.70
CA ASP A 142 0.49 -5.74 -7.86
C ASP A 142 -0.44 -5.84 -6.66
N LEU A 143 0.10 -5.65 -5.45
CA LEU A 143 -0.65 -5.79 -4.19
C LEU A 143 -0.14 -4.82 -3.14
N VAL A 144 -1.06 -4.17 -2.45
CA VAL A 144 -0.78 -3.38 -1.24
C VAL A 144 -1.57 -3.94 -0.07
N LEU A 145 -0.89 -4.17 1.05
CA LEU A 145 -1.51 -4.40 2.34
C LEU A 145 -1.42 -3.14 3.19
N ALA A 146 -2.48 -2.81 3.90
CA ALA A 146 -2.54 -1.68 4.81
C ALA A 146 -3.18 -2.07 6.15
N ILE A 147 -2.78 -1.39 7.23
CA ILE A 147 -3.35 -1.57 8.57
C ILE A 147 -3.97 -0.23 8.99
N GLY A 148 -5.27 -0.26 9.33
CA GLY A 148 -5.98 0.88 9.90
C GLY A 148 -6.23 2.04 8.95
N ASP A 149 -6.12 1.83 7.64
CA ASP A 149 -6.27 2.89 6.64
C ASP A 149 -7.63 2.81 5.93
N HIS A 150 -8.36 3.93 5.97
CA HIS A 150 -9.64 4.10 5.29
C HIS A 150 -9.45 4.92 3.99
N GLN A 151 -8.74 4.37 3.03
CA GLN A 151 -8.60 5.03 1.73
C GLN A 151 -9.92 5.03 0.95
N LYS A 152 -10.16 6.11 0.19
CA LYS A 152 -11.31 6.17 -0.71
C LYS A 152 -11.25 5.00 -1.71
N GLN A 153 -12.31 4.21 -1.76
CA GLN A 153 -12.44 3.12 -2.72
C GLN A 153 -12.45 3.68 -4.15
N VAL A 154 -11.74 3.01 -5.03
CA VAL A 154 -11.69 3.28 -6.46
C VAL A 154 -12.32 2.11 -7.18
N SER A 155 -13.27 2.35 -8.07
CA SER A 155 -14.05 1.30 -8.75
C SER A 155 -13.20 0.29 -9.54
N ALA A 156 -11.98 0.68 -9.95
CA ALA A 156 -11.05 -0.17 -10.69
C ALA A 156 -10.14 -1.02 -9.80
N LEU A 157 -10.17 -0.83 -8.47
CA LEU A 157 -9.37 -1.56 -7.50
C LEU A 157 -10.26 -2.41 -6.59
N HIS A 158 -9.81 -3.62 -6.31
CA HIS A 158 -10.38 -4.43 -5.24
C HIS A 158 -9.86 -3.91 -3.92
N TYR A 159 -10.78 -3.75 -2.97
CA TYR A 159 -10.51 -3.34 -1.61
C TYR A 159 -11.20 -4.33 -0.67
N GLU A 160 -10.43 -5.18 -0.01
CA GLU A 160 -10.94 -6.27 0.81
C GLU A 160 -10.39 -6.19 2.23
N ARG A 161 -11.27 -6.18 3.23
CA ARG A 161 -10.86 -6.39 4.63
C ARG A 161 -10.58 -7.89 4.83
N VAL A 162 -9.37 -8.21 5.26
CA VAL A 162 -8.91 -9.59 5.42
C VAL A 162 -8.67 -10.00 6.88
N GLY A 163 -8.71 -9.04 7.79
CA GLY A 163 -8.56 -9.32 9.22
C GLY A 163 -8.59 -8.06 10.08
N THR A 164 -8.40 -8.27 11.38
CA THR A 164 -8.25 -7.22 12.38
C THR A 164 -7.05 -7.56 13.26
N THR A 165 -6.15 -6.62 13.46
CA THR A 165 -5.02 -6.77 14.38
C THR A 165 -5.19 -5.89 15.60
N ARG A 166 -4.52 -6.28 16.70
CA ARG A 166 -4.42 -5.47 17.90
C ARG A 166 -3.01 -4.95 18.09
N LEU A 167 -2.90 -3.75 18.64
CA LEU A 167 -1.64 -3.24 19.12
C LEU A 167 -1.33 -3.84 20.49
N ILE A 168 -0.07 -4.10 20.73
CA ILE A 168 0.47 -4.56 22.01
C ILE A 168 1.67 -3.72 22.41
N ALA A 169 1.91 -3.60 23.69
CA ALA A 169 3.14 -3.05 24.24
C ALA A 169 4.17 -4.18 24.36
N VAL A 170 5.37 -3.97 23.77
CA VAL A 170 6.51 -4.88 23.87
C VAL A 170 7.63 -4.16 24.60
N TYR A 171 8.24 -4.83 25.57
CA TYR A 171 9.32 -4.30 26.40
C TYR A 171 10.30 -5.41 26.79
N GLY A 172 11.46 -5.03 27.27
CA GLY A 172 12.51 -5.95 27.71
C GLY A 172 12.69 -5.99 29.23
N ALA A 173 13.70 -6.75 29.66
CA ALA A 173 14.09 -6.89 31.07
C ALA A 173 14.26 -5.56 31.83
N PRO A 174 14.78 -4.46 31.23
CA PRO A 174 14.92 -3.18 31.94
C PRO A 174 13.61 -2.57 32.46
N LEU A 175 12.44 -2.92 31.88
CA LEU A 175 11.15 -2.45 32.36
C LEU A 175 10.37 -3.51 33.15
N ARG A 176 10.87 -4.73 33.28
CA ARG A 176 10.12 -5.85 33.83
C ARG A 176 9.60 -5.60 35.25
N SER A 177 10.46 -5.13 36.16
CA SER A 177 10.08 -4.86 37.55
C SER A 177 9.02 -3.76 37.70
N ARG A 178 9.06 -2.77 36.79
CA ARG A 178 8.06 -1.68 36.78
C ARG A 178 6.69 -2.11 36.26
N LEU A 179 6.61 -3.21 35.51
CA LEU A 179 5.42 -3.73 34.86
C LEU A 179 4.96 -5.09 35.41
N GLU A 180 5.59 -5.56 36.49
CA GLU A 180 5.36 -6.90 37.04
C GLU A 180 3.89 -7.18 37.41
N ASN A 181 3.18 -6.16 37.91
CA ASN A 181 1.77 -6.27 38.33
C ASN A 181 0.79 -5.75 37.29
N ALA A 182 1.27 -5.27 36.13
CA ALA A 182 0.39 -4.76 35.10
C ALA A 182 -0.22 -5.92 34.28
N THR A 183 -1.53 -5.90 34.09
CA THR A 183 -2.24 -6.87 33.23
C THR A 183 -2.59 -6.29 31.87
N ALA A 184 -2.68 -4.97 31.77
CA ALA A 184 -2.89 -4.20 30.54
C ALA A 184 -2.40 -2.77 30.77
N LEU A 185 -2.19 -2.01 29.69
CA LEU A 185 -1.82 -0.59 29.73
C LEU A 185 -2.89 0.27 29.07
N ASN A 186 -3.28 1.36 29.73
CA ASN A 186 -4.14 2.39 29.17
C ASN A 186 -3.32 3.62 28.72
N PHE A 187 -3.96 4.67 28.19
CA PHE A 187 -3.28 5.87 27.75
C PHE A 187 -2.50 6.60 28.84
N ALA A 188 -3.06 6.66 30.04
CA ALA A 188 -2.41 7.31 31.18
C ALA A 188 -1.14 6.55 31.59
N ASP A 189 -1.14 5.21 31.47
CA ASP A 189 0.03 4.40 31.77
C ASP A 189 1.16 4.64 30.78
N LEU A 190 0.84 4.74 29.47
CA LEU A 190 1.84 4.86 28.40
C LEU A 190 2.70 6.13 28.53
N GLN A 191 2.19 7.23 29.08
CA GLN A 191 2.95 8.47 29.29
C GLN A 191 4.13 8.33 30.27
N HIS A 192 4.13 7.31 31.11
CA HIS A 192 5.15 7.09 32.14
C HIS A 192 6.37 6.29 31.65
N TYR A 193 6.37 5.88 30.37
CA TYR A 193 7.44 5.08 29.76
C TYR A 193 8.04 5.78 28.56
N GLN A 194 9.33 5.60 28.34
CA GLN A 194 9.99 6.05 27.13
C GLN A 194 9.67 5.10 25.97
N HIS A 195 9.35 5.67 24.81
CA HIS A 195 8.92 4.90 23.66
C HIS A 195 9.93 4.88 22.52
N ILE A 196 9.95 3.77 21.78
CA ILE A 196 10.58 3.65 20.47
C ILE A 196 9.53 3.64 19.38
N TYR A 197 9.74 4.46 18.33
CA TYR A 197 8.93 4.48 17.13
C TYR A 197 9.70 3.87 15.96
N CYS A 198 8.96 3.19 15.09
CA CYS A 198 9.50 2.70 13.83
C CYS A 198 8.80 3.40 12.66
N LEU A 199 9.59 3.96 11.75
CA LEU A 199 9.06 4.57 10.54
C LEU A 199 8.30 3.55 9.68
N PRO A 200 7.26 3.97 8.94
CA PRO A 200 6.83 5.37 8.72
C PRO A 200 5.85 5.91 9.78
N TRP A 201 5.70 5.24 10.92
CA TRP A 201 4.78 5.61 11.99
C TRP A 201 5.44 6.64 12.90
N THR A 202 5.29 7.92 12.54
CA THR A 202 5.73 9.04 13.39
C THR A 202 4.59 9.45 14.33
N LYS A 203 4.90 10.33 15.29
CA LYS A 203 3.92 10.87 16.23
C LYS A 203 2.72 11.52 15.48
N GLU A 204 2.98 12.27 14.43
CA GLU A 204 1.96 12.97 13.64
C GLU A 204 1.09 12.02 12.80
N ASN A 205 1.66 10.89 12.41
CA ASN A 205 1.02 9.90 11.53
C ASN A 205 0.42 8.70 12.26
N ASN A 206 0.58 8.62 13.57
CA ASN A 206 0.13 7.49 14.38
C ASN A 206 -1.25 7.77 14.95
N GLU A 207 -2.24 6.92 14.65
CA GLU A 207 -3.59 7.10 15.17
C GLU A 207 -3.66 6.97 16.69
N LEU A 208 -2.88 6.07 17.27
CA LEU A 208 -2.79 5.92 18.72
C LEU A 208 -2.34 7.23 19.38
N ASP A 209 -1.33 7.90 18.85
CA ASP A 209 -0.84 9.17 19.39
C ASP A 209 -1.86 10.30 19.22
N ARG A 210 -2.56 10.35 18.10
CA ARG A 210 -3.65 11.32 17.90
C ARG A 210 -4.78 11.15 18.91
N GLN A 211 -5.16 9.91 19.19
CA GLN A 211 -6.21 9.62 20.15
C GLN A 211 -5.75 9.89 21.58
N GLN A 212 -4.50 9.57 21.90
CA GLN A 212 -3.90 9.86 23.19
C GLN A 212 -3.83 11.38 23.45
N ALA A 213 -3.42 12.15 22.44
CA ALA A 213 -3.39 13.62 22.52
C ALA A 213 -4.79 14.22 22.72
N ARG A 214 -5.83 13.68 22.06
CA ARG A 214 -7.22 14.08 22.30
C ARG A 214 -7.68 13.79 23.73
N ALA A 215 -7.14 12.76 24.36
CA ALA A 215 -7.40 12.41 25.76
C ALA A 215 -6.50 13.17 26.75
N GLY A 216 -5.64 14.07 26.28
CA GLY A 216 -4.75 14.87 27.12
C GLY A 216 -3.47 14.17 27.55
N PHE A 217 -3.09 13.07 26.91
CA PHE A 217 -1.89 12.30 27.19
C PHE A 217 -0.87 12.38 26.05
N GLU A 218 0.39 12.14 26.38
CA GLU A 218 1.47 12.11 25.40
C GLU A 218 2.49 11.02 25.77
N ARG A 219 2.95 10.27 24.75
CA ARG A 219 4.02 9.29 24.93
C ARG A 219 5.38 9.94 24.75
N PRO A 220 6.28 9.89 25.77
CA PRO A 220 7.64 10.37 25.60
C PRO A 220 8.41 9.51 24.59
N LEU A 221 8.99 10.16 23.58
CA LEU A 221 9.78 9.50 22.55
C LEU A 221 11.25 9.56 22.91
N ALA A 222 11.94 8.42 22.94
CA ALA A 222 13.36 8.33 23.20
C ALA A 222 14.18 7.81 22.01
N PHE A 223 13.55 7.04 21.10
CA PHE A 223 14.25 6.43 19.98
C PHE A 223 13.37 6.32 18.75
N VAL A 224 13.94 6.56 17.57
CA VAL A 224 13.27 6.34 16.26
C VAL A 224 14.14 5.42 15.43
N CYS A 225 13.56 4.35 14.91
CA CYS A 225 14.23 3.42 14.02
C CYS A 225 13.58 3.39 12.63
N HIS A 226 14.29 2.84 11.65
CA HIS A 226 13.82 2.71 10.28
C HIS A 226 13.30 1.30 9.95
N ASP A 227 13.61 0.32 10.82
CA ASP A 227 13.29 -1.08 10.58
C ASP A 227 12.80 -1.76 11.85
N TYR A 228 11.80 -2.62 11.69
CA TYR A 228 11.23 -3.37 12.79
C TYR A 228 12.19 -4.40 13.43
N SER A 229 13.27 -4.79 12.75
CA SER A 229 14.31 -5.64 13.31
C SER A 229 15.08 -4.95 14.46
N GLN A 230 15.10 -3.61 14.50
CA GLN A 230 15.74 -2.82 15.52
C GLN A 230 14.93 -2.74 16.84
N LEU A 231 13.63 -3.05 16.80
CA LEU A 231 12.75 -2.90 17.98
C LEU A 231 13.13 -3.86 19.09
N ALA A 232 13.31 -5.14 18.80
CA ALA A 232 13.64 -6.14 19.82
C ALA A 232 14.98 -5.84 20.54
N PRO A 233 16.10 -5.62 19.83
CA PRO A 233 17.37 -5.26 20.48
C PRO A 233 17.28 -3.99 21.33
N ALA A 234 16.54 -2.97 20.85
CA ALA A 234 16.41 -1.69 21.57
C ALA A 234 15.68 -1.85 22.91
N VAL A 235 14.52 -2.53 22.92
CA VAL A 235 13.77 -2.74 24.18
C VAL A 235 14.43 -3.73 25.11
N GLN A 236 15.24 -4.67 24.60
CA GLN A 236 16.02 -5.58 25.43
C GLN A 236 17.19 -4.89 26.14
N SER A 237 17.75 -3.84 25.53
CA SER A 237 18.95 -3.16 26.01
C SER A 237 18.67 -1.93 26.89
N ALA A 238 17.50 -1.31 26.76
CA ALA A 238 17.14 -0.06 27.44
C ALA A 238 15.70 -0.08 27.98
N PRO A 239 15.36 0.78 28.96
CA PRO A 239 14.01 0.89 29.50
C PRO A 239 13.04 1.56 28.51
N LEU A 240 12.92 0.99 27.33
CA LEU A 240 12.08 1.44 26.23
C LEU A 240 10.87 0.51 26.03
N MET A 241 9.79 1.09 25.53
CA MET A 241 8.58 0.37 25.17
C MET A 241 8.26 0.58 23.67
N ALA A 242 8.00 -0.50 22.95
CA ALA A 242 7.49 -0.46 21.58
C ALA A 242 6.00 -0.77 21.55
N ILE A 243 5.18 0.05 20.87
CA ILE A 243 3.80 -0.27 20.59
C ILE A 243 3.72 -0.74 19.13
N VAL A 244 3.35 -1.99 18.96
CA VAL A 244 3.41 -2.67 17.65
C VAL A 244 2.15 -3.51 17.38
N PRO A 245 1.81 -3.76 16.11
CA PRO A 245 0.81 -4.76 15.78
C PRO A 245 1.22 -6.15 16.27
N ARG A 246 0.30 -6.86 16.90
CA ARG A 246 0.51 -8.19 17.50
C ARG A 246 1.20 -9.21 16.56
N PRO A 247 0.88 -9.27 15.25
CA PRO A 247 1.54 -10.19 14.32
C PRO A 247 3.06 -10.05 14.27
N TRP A 248 3.60 -8.84 14.46
CA TRP A 248 5.04 -8.69 14.51
C TRP A 248 5.66 -9.55 15.61
N TYR A 249 5.15 -9.44 16.84
CA TYR A 249 5.67 -10.21 17.97
C TYR A 249 5.41 -11.71 17.81
N GLU A 250 4.21 -12.10 17.38
CA GLU A 250 3.83 -13.52 17.26
C GLU A 250 4.70 -14.29 16.27
N ASN A 251 5.15 -13.64 15.21
CA ASN A 251 5.97 -14.24 14.15
C ASN A 251 7.47 -13.96 14.30
N LEU A 252 7.94 -13.39 15.42
CA LEU A 252 9.37 -13.32 15.71
C LEU A 252 9.93 -14.74 15.90
N SER A 253 11.09 -14.98 15.30
CA SER A 253 11.85 -16.22 15.45
C SER A 253 12.44 -16.38 16.84
N ASP A 254 12.83 -15.26 17.47
CA ASP A 254 13.36 -15.22 18.84
C ASP A 254 12.60 -14.20 19.69
N LYS A 255 12.00 -14.67 20.79
CA LYS A 255 11.23 -13.87 21.75
C LYS A 255 11.89 -13.79 23.11
N ARG A 256 13.08 -14.35 23.27
CA ARG A 256 13.80 -14.37 24.55
C ARG A 256 14.04 -12.95 25.07
N GLY A 257 13.75 -12.72 26.35
CA GLY A 257 13.91 -11.43 26.98
C GLY A 257 12.93 -10.36 26.53
N LEU A 258 11.89 -10.71 25.76
CA LEU A 258 10.78 -9.85 25.41
C LEU A 258 9.54 -10.22 26.20
N PHE A 259 8.85 -9.20 26.70
CA PHE A 259 7.59 -9.29 27.43
C PHE A 259 6.54 -8.46 26.71
N VAL A 260 5.27 -8.83 26.89
CA VAL A 260 4.15 -8.16 26.21
C VAL A 260 3.02 -7.86 27.19
N LEU A 261 2.38 -6.73 26.97
CA LEU A 261 1.13 -6.35 27.62
C LEU A 261 0.10 -5.92 26.58
N PRO A 262 -1.17 -6.30 26.74
CA PRO A 262 -2.23 -5.77 25.90
C PRO A 262 -2.44 -4.29 26.20
N LEU A 263 -2.93 -3.54 25.21
CA LEU A 263 -3.48 -2.22 25.42
C LEU A 263 -4.95 -2.34 25.80
N ALA A 264 -5.39 -1.57 26.79
CA ALA A 264 -6.79 -1.51 27.23
C ALA A 264 -7.62 -0.65 26.26
N GLY A 265 -8.87 -1.07 26.00
CA GLY A 265 -9.86 -0.31 25.23
C GLY A 265 -9.90 -0.63 23.72
N GLU A 266 -10.84 0.02 23.01
CA GLU A 266 -11.11 -0.17 21.58
C GLU A 266 -9.98 0.36 20.66
N LEU A 267 -9.08 1.13 21.22
CA LEU A 267 -8.01 1.86 20.54
C LEU A 267 -6.89 0.97 19.97
N ALA A 268 -6.87 -0.26 20.41
CA ALA A 268 -5.83 -1.20 20.05
C ALA A 268 -6.10 -1.96 18.74
N GLU A 269 -7.24 -1.72 18.08
CA GLU A 269 -7.61 -2.50 16.90
C GLU A 269 -7.36 -1.75 15.58
N GLY A 270 -6.76 -2.44 14.62
CA GLY A 270 -6.58 -1.96 13.26
C GLY A 270 -7.08 -2.99 12.25
N ALA A 271 -7.96 -2.59 11.33
CA ALA A 271 -8.37 -3.47 10.25
C ALA A 271 -7.22 -3.64 9.24
N ILE A 272 -7.09 -4.84 8.70
CA ILE A 272 -6.10 -5.15 7.65
C ILE A 272 -6.84 -5.23 6.32
N PHE A 273 -6.36 -4.47 5.36
CA PHE A 273 -6.93 -4.38 4.02
C PHE A 273 -5.94 -4.86 2.97
N MET A 274 -6.46 -5.57 1.99
CA MET A 274 -5.78 -5.87 0.73
C MET A 274 -6.31 -4.95 -0.35
N GLN A 275 -5.41 -4.31 -1.09
CA GLN A 275 -5.74 -3.46 -2.24
C GLN A 275 -4.96 -3.98 -3.44
N TYR A 276 -5.66 -4.29 -4.52
CA TYR A 276 -5.06 -4.81 -5.74
C TYR A 276 -5.99 -4.55 -6.93
N ARG A 277 -5.44 -4.55 -8.12
CA ARG A 277 -6.21 -4.58 -9.35
C ARG A 277 -6.47 -6.03 -9.76
N ALA A 278 -7.63 -6.32 -10.35
CA ALA A 278 -7.87 -7.64 -10.93
C ALA A 278 -6.83 -7.88 -12.03
N SER A 279 -6.05 -8.95 -11.90
CA SER A 279 -5.11 -9.40 -12.93
C SER A 279 -5.73 -10.53 -13.74
N THR A 280 -5.51 -10.52 -15.05
CA THR A 280 -5.82 -11.62 -15.96
C THR A 280 -4.77 -12.73 -15.87
N VAL A 281 -3.56 -12.40 -15.41
CA VAL A 281 -2.43 -13.32 -15.26
C VAL A 281 -2.68 -14.30 -14.12
N GLU A 282 -2.84 -15.57 -14.45
CA GLU A 282 -3.30 -16.60 -13.51
C GLU A 282 -2.37 -16.81 -12.31
N TRP A 283 -1.05 -16.82 -12.51
CA TRP A 283 -0.13 -17.02 -11.40
C TRP A 283 -0.14 -15.86 -10.39
N LYS A 284 -0.35 -14.60 -10.84
CA LYS A 284 -0.52 -13.44 -9.96
C LYS A 284 -1.80 -13.58 -9.13
N ARG A 285 -2.92 -14.01 -9.73
CA ARG A 285 -4.16 -14.28 -9.00
C ARG A 285 -3.96 -15.35 -7.94
N ARG A 286 -3.30 -16.47 -8.28
CA ARG A 286 -2.99 -17.56 -7.34
C ARG A 286 -2.13 -17.08 -6.17
N LEU A 287 -1.20 -16.15 -6.41
CA LEU A 287 -0.37 -15.55 -5.36
C LEU A 287 -1.20 -14.66 -4.43
N ILE A 288 -2.03 -13.77 -4.98
CA ILE A 288 -2.97 -12.93 -4.21
C ILE A 288 -3.90 -13.81 -3.35
N ASP A 289 -4.45 -14.89 -3.92
CA ASP A 289 -5.30 -15.85 -3.20
C ASP A 289 -4.56 -16.60 -2.09
N ALA A 290 -3.30 -16.94 -2.28
CA ALA A 290 -2.49 -17.56 -1.24
C ALA A 290 -2.26 -16.61 -0.06
N ILE A 291 -1.92 -15.35 -0.33
CA ILE A 291 -1.78 -14.31 0.69
C ILE A 291 -3.10 -14.10 1.44
N ARG A 292 -4.21 -13.98 0.71
CA ARG A 292 -5.56 -13.85 1.28
C ARG A 292 -5.91 -15.00 2.22
N ARG A 293 -5.69 -16.24 1.79
CA ARG A 293 -5.94 -17.43 2.63
C ARG A 293 -5.07 -17.42 3.88
N LYS A 294 -3.79 -17.10 3.76
CA LYS A 294 -2.89 -17.03 4.91
C LYS A 294 -3.36 -16.00 5.93
N LEU A 295 -3.74 -14.80 5.49
CA LEU A 295 -4.26 -13.75 6.36
C LEU A 295 -5.59 -14.14 7.00
N LYS A 296 -6.57 -14.62 6.22
CA LYS A 296 -7.88 -15.05 6.77
C LYS A 296 -7.76 -16.23 7.75
N THR A 297 -6.80 -17.13 7.56
CA THR A 297 -6.55 -18.23 8.50
C THR A 297 -5.88 -17.72 9.77
N TYR A 298 -4.98 -16.76 9.67
CA TYR A 298 -4.27 -16.20 10.81
C TYR A 298 -5.17 -15.32 11.71
N TYR A 299 -6.15 -14.63 11.12
CA TYR A 299 -7.04 -13.70 11.83
C TYR A 299 -8.45 -14.28 12.11
N ARG A 300 -8.62 -15.56 11.99
CA ARG A 300 -9.79 -16.30 12.50
C ARG A 300 -9.67 -16.49 14.00
#